data_d21127476ae3b97d418479cadc0750cf
#
_entry.id   d21127476ae3b97d418479cadc0750cf
#
_cell.length_a   1.000
_cell.length_b   1.000
_cell.length_c   1.000
_cell.angle_alpha   90.00
_cell.angle_beta   90.00
_cell.angle_gamma   90.00
#
_symmetry.space_group_name_H-M   'P 1'
#
loop_
_entity.id
_entity.type
_entity.pdbx_description
1 polymer ?
#
loop_
_entity_poly.entity_id
_entity_poly.type
_entity_poly.pdbx_seq_one_letter_code
_entity_poly.pdbx_strand_id
1 'polypeptide(L)'
;MSKITSIEGRVLFNSRGSKTIEVDVKSDNKFLGRVCAPSGASVGKYEATSFPNGGPEESLKILTQNSQKFIGLDSSDLKTIHSTLKSLDNTNNYSVIGGALAFAVTIASMESASR
;
A
#
# COMPACT_ATOMS: atom_id res chain seq x y z
N MET A 1 5.32 -20.60 4.15
CA MET A 1 4.36 -19.63 3.62
C MET A 1 4.12 -18.52 4.62
N SER A 2 4.13 -17.29 4.13
CA SER A 2 4.00 -16.11 4.98
C SER A 2 2.61 -15.51 4.80
N LYS A 3 1.75 -15.73 5.77
CA LYS A 3 0.38 -15.18 5.68
C LYS A 3 0.33 -13.82 6.35
N ILE A 4 -0.28 -12.87 5.68
CA ILE A 4 -0.45 -11.52 6.22
C ILE A 4 -1.38 -11.59 7.43
N THR A 5 -0.90 -11.11 8.56
CA THR A 5 -1.67 -11.10 9.81
C THR A 5 -2.08 -9.69 10.21
N SER A 6 -1.39 -8.65 9.71
CA SER A 6 -1.84 -7.28 9.90
C SER A 6 -1.34 -6.41 8.76
N ILE A 7 -2.09 -5.35 8.49
CA ILE A 7 -1.71 -4.33 7.52
C ILE A 7 -2.21 -2.99 8.06
N GLU A 8 -1.32 -2.02 8.13
CA GLU A 8 -1.62 -0.70 8.67
C GLU A 8 -0.92 0.36 7.87
N GLY A 9 -1.48 1.57 7.89
CA GLY A 9 -0.86 2.70 7.22
C GLY A 9 -0.93 3.93 8.08
N ARG A 10 -0.04 4.89 7.81
CA ARG A 10 -0.01 6.18 8.49
C ARG A 10 0.48 7.26 7.56
N VAL A 11 0.07 8.49 7.84
CA VAL A 11 0.55 9.66 7.10
C VAL A 11 1.82 10.17 7.77
N LEU A 12 2.84 10.42 6.96
CA LEU A 12 4.09 11.01 7.41
C LEU A 12 4.37 12.27 6.61
N PHE A 13 5.26 13.11 7.13
CA PHE A 13 5.81 14.23 6.39
C PHE A 13 7.22 13.89 5.96
N ASN A 14 7.54 14.13 4.68
CA ASN A 14 8.90 13.94 4.22
C ASN A 14 9.76 15.17 4.58
N SER A 15 11.03 15.15 4.19
CA SER A 15 11.96 16.23 4.53
C SER A 15 11.59 17.58 3.92
N ARG A 16 10.73 17.59 2.91
CA ARG A 16 10.24 18.80 2.25
C ARG A 16 8.94 19.31 2.84
N GLY A 17 8.42 18.65 3.89
CA GLY A 17 7.14 19.00 4.48
C GLY A 17 5.92 18.49 3.71
N SER A 18 6.12 17.71 2.65
CA SER A 18 5.02 17.11 1.90
C SER A 18 4.53 15.85 2.60
N LYS A 19 3.23 15.59 2.50
CA LYS A 19 2.65 14.39 3.07
C LYS A 19 2.94 13.18 2.20
N THR A 20 3.20 12.05 2.85
CA THR A 20 3.28 10.76 2.18
C THR A 20 2.69 9.70 3.11
N ILE A 21 2.71 8.44 2.70
CA ILE A 21 2.19 7.36 3.53
C ILE A 21 3.28 6.34 3.78
N GLU A 22 3.18 5.71 4.94
CA GLU A 22 3.99 4.56 5.29
C GLU A 22 3.05 3.39 5.56
N VAL A 23 3.36 2.22 5.01
CA VAL A 23 2.56 1.02 5.18
C VAL A 23 3.40 -0.05 5.85
N ASP A 24 2.80 -0.69 6.86
CA ASP A 24 3.37 -1.86 7.53
C ASP A 24 2.55 -3.08 7.12
N VAL A 25 3.24 -4.12 6.68
CA VAL A 25 2.63 -5.44 6.47
C VAL A 25 3.36 -6.41 7.38
N LYS A 26 2.62 -7.11 8.24
CA LYS A 26 3.20 -8.12 9.11
C LYS A 26 2.68 -9.48 8.68
N SER A 27 3.60 -10.45 8.56
CA SER A 27 3.28 -11.83 8.23
C SER A 27 3.59 -12.73 9.41
N ASP A 28 2.72 -13.72 9.64
CA ASP A 28 2.88 -14.70 10.72
C ASP A 28 3.10 -14.07 12.08
N ASN A 29 2.52 -12.88 12.30
CA ASN A 29 2.61 -12.09 13.54
C ASN A 29 4.02 -11.66 13.93
N LYS A 30 5.01 -11.78 13.03
CA LYS A 30 6.39 -11.41 13.40
C LYS A 30 7.23 -10.82 12.29
N PHE A 31 6.95 -11.09 11.03
CA PHE A 31 7.81 -10.62 9.94
C PHE A 31 7.27 -9.31 9.38
N LEU A 32 7.93 -8.22 9.71
CA LEU A 32 7.49 -6.88 9.36
C LEU A 32 8.12 -6.39 8.07
N GLY A 33 7.26 -5.94 7.13
CA GLY A 33 7.67 -5.11 6.01
C GLY A 33 7.14 -3.71 6.23
N ARG A 34 8.00 -2.71 6.12
CA ARG A 34 7.63 -1.32 6.31
C ARG A 34 8.19 -0.48 5.18
N VAL A 35 7.31 0.22 4.48
CA VAL A 35 7.69 1.00 3.31
C VAL A 35 7.02 2.37 3.35
N CYS A 36 7.82 3.39 3.13
CA CYS A 36 7.34 4.75 2.94
C CYS A 36 7.26 5.01 1.44
N ALA A 37 6.10 5.41 0.95
CA ALA A 37 5.93 5.64 -0.48
C ALA A 37 6.72 6.87 -0.91
N PRO A 38 7.47 6.82 -2.02
CA PRO A 38 8.18 7.99 -2.50
C PRO A 38 7.18 9.01 -3.04
N SER A 39 7.35 10.25 -2.60
CA SER A 39 6.47 11.36 -2.98
C SER A 39 6.67 11.72 -4.44
N GLY A 40 5.65 11.55 -5.25
CA GLY A 40 5.65 11.95 -6.65
C GLY A 40 6.57 11.17 -7.59
N ALA A 41 7.29 10.18 -7.09
CA ALA A 41 8.34 9.53 -7.87
C ALA A 41 7.83 8.76 -9.08
N SER A 42 6.65 8.18 -9.00
CA SER A 42 6.11 7.33 -10.06
C SER A 42 5.11 8.06 -10.96
N VAL A 43 4.69 9.25 -10.59
CA VAL A 43 3.54 9.90 -11.21
C VAL A 43 3.79 10.22 -12.67
N GLY A 44 4.89 10.89 -12.97
CA GLY A 44 5.17 11.31 -14.34
C GLY A 44 5.45 10.15 -15.27
N LYS A 45 6.00 9.06 -14.75
CA LYS A 45 6.43 7.93 -15.57
C LYS A 45 5.27 7.02 -15.98
N TYR A 46 4.34 6.78 -15.08
CA TYR A 46 3.25 5.84 -15.32
C TYR A 46 1.89 6.51 -15.35
N GLU A 47 1.87 7.82 -15.28
CA GLU A 47 0.64 8.61 -15.24
C GLU A 47 -0.30 8.19 -14.11
N ALA A 48 0.24 7.52 -13.09
CA ALA A 48 -0.55 7.12 -11.95
C ALA A 48 -0.79 8.31 -11.04
N THR A 49 -1.98 8.38 -10.47
CA THR A 49 -2.30 9.37 -9.46
C THR A 49 -1.70 8.91 -8.13
N SER A 50 -0.82 9.72 -7.53
CA SER A 50 -0.19 9.36 -6.26
C SER A 50 -1.22 9.18 -5.15
N PHE A 51 -2.15 10.15 -5.05
CA PHE A 51 -3.20 10.11 -4.03
C PHE A 51 -4.53 10.45 -4.67
N PRO A 52 -5.64 9.90 -4.14
CA PRO A 52 -6.96 10.25 -4.63
C PRO A 52 -7.35 11.66 -4.20
N ASN A 53 -8.50 12.12 -4.66
CA ASN A 53 -9.11 13.34 -4.13
C ASN A 53 -9.32 13.14 -2.63
N GLY A 54 -8.85 14.07 -1.82
CA GLY A 54 -8.84 13.91 -0.37
C GLY A 54 -7.46 13.59 0.18
N GLY A 55 -6.49 13.30 -0.71
CA GLY A 55 -5.09 13.15 -0.33
C GLY A 55 -4.74 11.81 0.30
N PRO A 56 -3.57 11.74 0.96
CA PRO A 56 -3.11 10.49 1.57
C PRO A 56 -4.05 9.97 2.66
N GLU A 57 -4.76 10.85 3.34
CA GLU A 57 -5.72 10.44 4.35
C GLU A 57 -6.85 9.60 3.76
N GLU A 58 -7.27 9.91 2.55
CA GLU A 58 -8.31 9.13 1.87
C GLU A 58 -7.79 7.75 1.49
N SER A 59 -6.54 7.65 1.03
CA SER A 59 -5.92 6.36 0.76
C SER A 59 -5.93 5.46 2.00
N LEU A 60 -5.55 6.02 3.15
CA LEU A 60 -5.48 5.24 4.38
C LEU A 60 -6.87 4.86 4.90
N LYS A 61 -7.86 5.73 4.70
CA LYS A 61 -9.23 5.42 5.07
C LYS A 61 -9.72 4.19 4.31
N ILE A 62 -9.47 4.16 3.01
CA ILE A 62 -9.87 3.03 2.17
C ILE A 62 -9.13 1.77 2.61
N LEU A 63 -7.83 1.85 2.87
CA LEU A 63 -7.06 0.72 3.35
C LEU A 63 -7.62 0.18 4.67
N THR A 64 -7.89 1.06 5.62
CA THR A 64 -8.42 0.66 6.92
C THR A 64 -9.77 -0.03 6.78
N GLN A 65 -10.65 0.51 5.94
CA GLN A 65 -11.98 -0.07 5.72
C GLN A 65 -11.93 -1.43 5.04
N ASN A 66 -10.83 -1.72 4.31
CA ASN A 66 -10.71 -2.93 3.52
C ASN A 66 -9.54 -3.81 3.96
N SER A 67 -8.96 -3.55 5.13
CA SER A 67 -7.78 -4.28 5.60
C SER A 67 -8.03 -5.79 5.69
N GLN A 68 -9.24 -6.20 6.02
CA GLN A 68 -9.59 -7.61 6.12
C GLN A 68 -9.40 -8.38 4.81
N LYS A 69 -9.44 -7.69 3.67
CA LYS A 69 -9.24 -8.33 2.38
C LYS A 69 -7.80 -8.80 2.18
N PHE A 70 -6.87 -8.24 2.94
CA PHE A 70 -5.46 -8.61 2.85
C PHE A 70 -5.07 -9.67 3.89
N ILE A 71 -5.83 -9.76 4.99
CA ILE A 71 -5.50 -10.69 6.06
C ILE A 71 -5.69 -12.12 5.55
N GLY A 72 -4.68 -12.95 5.77
CA GLY A 72 -4.70 -14.34 5.33
C GLY A 72 -4.10 -14.57 3.97
N LEU A 73 -3.81 -13.51 3.20
CA LEU A 73 -3.13 -13.66 1.93
C LEU A 73 -1.66 -14.00 2.15
N ASP A 74 -1.09 -14.73 1.19
CA ASP A 74 0.35 -15.01 1.21
C ASP A 74 1.09 -13.73 0.79
N SER A 75 1.94 -13.21 1.67
CA SER A 75 2.66 -11.97 1.38
C SER A 75 3.63 -12.09 0.21
N SER A 76 4.00 -13.32 -0.18
CA SER A 76 4.85 -13.54 -1.35
C SER A 76 4.04 -13.69 -2.66
N ASP A 77 2.73 -13.79 -2.57
CA ASP A 77 1.87 -13.95 -3.75
C ASP A 77 1.44 -12.58 -4.27
N LEU A 78 2.35 -11.93 -5.00
CA LEU A 78 2.11 -10.57 -5.49
C LEU A 78 0.93 -10.50 -6.45
N LYS A 79 0.66 -11.57 -7.17
CA LYS A 79 -0.48 -11.59 -8.09
C LYS A 79 -1.80 -11.44 -7.35
N THR A 80 -1.96 -12.17 -6.25
CA THR A 80 -3.16 -12.06 -5.43
C THR A 80 -3.25 -10.70 -4.73
N ILE A 81 -2.12 -10.19 -4.25
CA ILE A 81 -2.09 -8.86 -3.64
C ILE A 81 -2.48 -7.80 -4.66
N HIS A 82 -1.94 -7.89 -5.87
CA HIS A 82 -2.29 -6.97 -6.95
C HIS A 82 -3.78 -7.06 -7.31
N SER A 83 -4.31 -8.27 -7.39
CA SER A 83 -5.74 -8.47 -7.66
C SER A 83 -6.61 -7.87 -6.57
N THR A 84 -6.19 -7.98 -5.32
CA THR A 84 -6.92 -7.39 -4.19
C THR A 84 -6.91 -5.86 -4.28
N LEU A 85 -5.76 -5.27 -4.61
CA LEU A 85 -5.68 -3.82 -4.81
C LEU A 85 -6.58 -3.39 -5.96
N LYS A 86 -6.63 -4.14 -7.04
CA LYS A 86 -7.51 -3.84 -8.17
C LYS A 86 -8.98 -3.97 -7.82
N SER A 87 -9.31 -4.80 -6.85
CA SER A 87 -10.70 -4.89 -6.37
C SER A 87 -11.13 -3.63 -5.61
N LEU A 88 -10.18 -2.89 -5.05
CA LEU A 88 -10.44 -1.62 -4.38
C LEU A 88 -10.44 -0.45 -5.37
N ASP A 89 -9.72 -0.59 -6.48
CA ASP A 89 -9.55 0.48 -7.46
C ASP A 89 -9.36 -0.12 -8.84
N ASN A 90 -10.42 -0.13 -9.63
CA ASN A 90 -10.38 -0.70 -10.97
C ASN A 90 -10.02 0.33 -12.04
N THR A 91 -9.60 1.53 -11.65
CA THR A 91 -9.15 2.53 -12.62
C THR A 91 -7.77 2.20 -13.13
N ASN A 92 -7.42 2.73 -14.30
CA ASN A 92 -6.12 2.47 -14.89
C ASN A 92 -4.99 3.24 -14.20
N ASN A 93 -5.30 4.31 -13.49
CA ASN A 93 -4.30 5.19 -12.89
C ASN A 93 -4.38 5.27 -11.36
N TYR A 94 -5.07 4.33 -10.73
CA TYR A 94 -5.22 4.30 -9.27
C TYR A 94 -5.81 5.58 -8.70
N SER A 95 -6.83 6.12 -9.36
CA SER A 95 -7.42 7.38 -8.91
C SER A 95 -8.30 7.23 -7.67
N VAL A 96 -8.66 6.02 -7.28
CA VAL A 96 -9.50 5.77 -6.09
C VAL A 96 -8.65 5.59 -4.84
N ILE A 97 -7.63 4.73 -4.89
CA ILE A 97 -6.79 4.45 -3.70
C ILE A 97 -5.45 5.17 -3.74
N GLY A 98 -5.02 5.62 -4.92
CA GLY A 98 -3.72 6.26 -5.11
C GLY A 98 -2.62 5.26 -5.41
N GLY A 99 -1.76 5.61 -6.36
CA GLY A 99 -0.61 4.78 -6.73
C GLY A 99 0.39 4.62 -5.60
N ALA A 100 0.48 5.63 -4.72
CA ALA A 100 1.38 5.56 -3.57
C ALA A 100 0.98 4.43 -2.63
N LEU A 101 -0.32 4.26 -2.37
CA LEU A 101 -0.80 3.16 -1.53
C LEU A 101 -0.53 1.81 -2.20
N ALA A 102 -0.86 1.68 -3.48
CA ALA A 102 -0.63 0.43 -4.20
C ALA A 102 0.84 0.04 -4.19
N PHE A 103 1.73 1.00 -4.43
CA PHE A 103 3.18 0.77 -4.36
C PHE A 103 3.60 0.32 -2.97
N ALA A 104 3.18 1.05 -1.93
CA ALA A 104 3.61 0.78 -0.56
C ALA A 104 3.13 -0.60 -0.09
N VAL A 105 1.88 -0.96 -0.37
CA VAL A 105 1.36 -2.27 0.02
C VAL A 105 2.14 -3.39 -0.67
N THR A 106 2.40 -3.23 -1.97
CA THR A 106 3.12 -4.24 -2.73
C THR A 106 4.53 -4.45 -2.20
N ILE A 107 5.28 -3.36 -2.02
CA ILE A 107 6.68 -3.46 -1.58
C ILE A 107 6.77 -3.91 -0.13
N ALA A 108 5.88 -3.43 0.74
CA ALA A 108 5.87 -3.88 2.14
C ALA A 108 5.57 -5.37 2.24
N SER A 109 4.67 -5.88 1.40
CA SER A 109 4.38 -7.31 1.35
C SER A 109 5.60 -8.12 0.92
N MET A 110 6.31 -7.65 -0.12
CA MET A 110 7.55 -8.30 -0.56
C MET A 110 8.59 -8.31 0.55
N GLU A 111 8.76 -7.20 1.25
CA GLU A 111 9.73 -7.10 2.33
C GLU A 111 9.37 -8.05 3.48
N SER A 112 8.09 -8.08 3.86
CA SER A 112 7.62 -9.00 4.90
C SER A 112 7.89 -10.45 4.51
N ALA A 113 7.63 -10.82 3.26
CA ALA A 113 7.83 -12.17 2.77
C ALA A 113 9.31 -12.58 2.75
N SER A 114 10.22 -11.62 2.60
CA SER A 114 11.64 -11.89 2.51
C SER A 114 12.34 -12.03 3.87
N ARG A 115 11.64 -11.76 4.97
CA ARG A 115 12.21 -11.86 6.33
C ARG A 115 12.42 -13.34 6.79
#